data_7d6d3ca7559ded1b9386f7726f7a28ff
#
_entry.id   7d6d3ca7559ded1b9386f7726f7a28ff
#
_cell.length_a   1.000
_cell.length_b   1.000
_cell.length_c   1.000
_cell.angle_alpha   90.00
_cell.angle_beta   90.00
_cell.angle_gamma   90.00
#
_symmetry.space_group_name_H-M   'P 1'
#
loop_
_entity.id
_entity.type
_entity.pdbx_description
1 polymer ?
#
loop_
_entity_poly.entity_id
_entity_poly.type
_entity_poly.pdbx_seq_one_letter_code
_entity_poly.pdbx_strand_id
1 'polypeptide(L)'
;MVSDIAGLRVLVTAGASGIGLEMVRAFQAGGARVHYCDISDGEGPGTDLDGVTASRADVSDRGDVARLFAEVEKTLGGLDVLVNNAGIAGPTGRVEDIDPSDWDQTLNVNITGQFNCTRLAVPMLKRSSNASIVNLASLAGRLGFSMRTPYAASKWAVVGFTKSLAIELGEFGIRVNAILPGSVDGPRIQSVFANKAAALGKSYEEVEAAALAVTSLRKLIPPQHLAAMAVFLASAQGSSISGQALSIDGDAQMMV
;
A
#
# COMPACT_ATOMS: atom_id res chain seq x y z
N MET A 1 3.35 -13.50 20.53
CA MET A 1 2.18 -12.74 21.07
C MET A 1 1.23 -12.54 19.91
N VAL A 2 0.02 -13.08 19.99
CA VAL A 2 -1.04 -12.81 19.01
C VAL A 2 -1.35 -11.31 19.15
N SER A 3 -1.21 -10.54 18.08
CA SER A 3 -1.62 -9.14 18.08
C SER A 3 -3.12 -9.08 18.35
N ASP A 4 -3.54 -8.16 19.21
CA ASP A 4 -4.95 -7.99 19.59
C ASP A 4 -5.72 -7.26 18.46
N ILE A 5 -5.91 -8.00 17.35
CA ILE A 5 -6.64 -7.54 16.16
C ILE A 5 -7.85 -8.44 15.85
N ALA A 6 -8.13 -9.41 16.73
CA ALA A 6 -9.26 -10.31 16.54
C ALA A 6 -10.59 -9.53 16.47
N GLY A 7 -11.40 -9.84 15.47
CA GLY A 7 -12.68 -9.18 15.22
C GLY A 7 -12.59 -7.80 14.55
N LEU A 8 -11.41 -7.21 14.34
CA LEU A 8 -11.29 -5.96 13.58
C LEU A 8 -11.80 -6.14 12.14
N ARG A 9 -12.48 -5.11 11.65
CA ARG A 9 -13.02 -5.02 10.28
C ARG A 9 -12.00 -4.29 9.42
N VAL A 10 -11.43 -4.99 8.46
CA VAL A 10 -10.29 -4.51 7.67
C VAL A 10 -10.63 -4.45 6.20
N LEU A 11 -10.37 -3.33 5.55
CA LEU A 11 -10.37 -3.20 4.09
C LEU A 11 -8.93 -3.09 3.57
N VAL A 12 -8.57 -3.95 2.61
CA VAL A 12 -7.27 -3.90 1.91
C VAL A 12 -7.50 -3.64 0.42
N THR A 13 -6.93 -2.58 -0.13
CA THR A 13 -7.01 -2.32 -1.58
C THR A 13 -5.88 -3.03 -2.34
N ALA A 14 -6.16 -3.54 -3.54
CA ALA A 14 -5.29 -4.42 -4.33
C ALA A 14 -4.83 -5.67 -3.53
N GLY A 15 -5.82 -6.40 -2.97
CA GLY A 15 -5.60 -7.50 -2.04
C GLY A 15 -5.45 -8.87 -2.70
N ALA A 16 -5.61 -9.00 -4.03
CA ALA A 16 -5.59 -10.30 -4.69
C ALA A 16 -4.17 -10.87 -4.92
N SER A 17 -3.13 -10.06 -4.78
CA SER A 17 -1.75 -10.48 -5.07
C SER A 17 -0.70 -9.72 -4.27
N GLY A 18 0.55 -10.20 -4.31
CA GLY A 18 1.74 -9.51 -3.79
C GLY A 18 1.61 -9.07 -2.34
N ILE A 19 2.00 -7.83 -2.04
CA ILE A 19 1.97 -7.26 -0.69
C ILE A 19 0.54 -7.23 -0.12
N GLY A 20 -0.45 -6.88 -0.95
CA GLY A 20 -1.85 -6.82 -0.53
C GLY A 20 -2.37 -8.17 -0.04
N LEU A 21 -2.09 -9.24 -0.78
CA LEU A 21 -2.48 -10.59 -0.40
C LEU A 21 -1.82 -11.04 0.91
N GLU A 22 -0.52 -10.74 1.10
CA GLU A 22 0.15 -11.05 2.37
C GLU A 22 -0.44 -10.26 3.55
N MET A 23 -0.90 -9.02 3.32
CA MET A 23 -1.64 -8.25 4.33
C MET A 23 -3.00 -8.89 4.64
N VAL A 24 -3.78 -9.30 3.61
CA VAL A 24 -5.03 -10.03 3.79
C VAL A 24 -4.82 -11.27 4.64
N ARG A 25 -3.81 -12.10 4.32
CA ARG A 25 -3.45 -13.30 5.08
C ARG A 25 -3.06 -13.00 6.52
N ALA A 26 -2.24 -11.98 6.73
CA ALA A 26 -1.75 -11.63 8.07
C ALA A 26 -2.88 -11.10 8.98
N PHE A 27 -3.77 -10.27 8.45
CA PHE A 27 -4.95 -9.80 9.20
C PHE A 27 -5.91 -10.95 9.50
N GLN A 28 -6.20 -11.79 8.51
CA GLN A 28 -7.07 -12.97 8.69
C GLN A 28 -6.50 -13.95 9.72
N ALA A 29 -5.21 -14.27 9.65
CA ALA A 29 -4.54 -15.14 10.61
C ALA A 29 -4.55 -14.58 12.04
N GLY A 30 -4.63 -13.26 12.20
CA GLY A 30 -4.83 -12.57 13.48
C GLY A 30 -6.29 -12.54 13.96
N GLY A 31 -7.22 -13.15 13.23
CA GLY A 31 -8.65 -13.21 13.57
C GLY A 31 -9.47 -12.00 13.16
N ALA A 32 -8.94 -11.12 12.31
CA ALA A 32 -9.69 -10.01 11.73
C ALA A 32 -10.68 -10.49 10.65
N ARG A 33 -11.77 -9.77 10.46
CA ARG A 33 -12.68 -9.91 9.32
C ARG A 33 -12.18 -9.01 8.20
N VAL A 34 -11.82 -9.59 7.07
CA VAL A 34 -11.16 -8.87 5.98
C VAL A 34 -12.03 -8.80 4.75
N HIS A 35 -12.20 -7.60 4.21
CA HIS A 35 -12.65 -7.38 2.85
C HIS A 35 -11.49 -6.83 2.03
N TYR A 36 -11.28 -7.31 0.81
CA TYR A 36 -10.32 -6.70 -0.08
C TYR A 36 -10.97 -6.32 -1.42
N CYS A 37 -10.37 -5.36 -2.11
CA CYS A 37 -10.71 -5.10 -3.50
C CYS A 37 -9.50 -5.25 -4.40
N ASP A 38 -9.77 -5.58 -5.66
CA ASP A 38 -8.78 -5.61 -6.73
C ASP A 38 -9.44 -5.22 -8.06
N ILE A 39 -8.63 -4.85 -9.07
CA ILE A 39 -9.13 -4.62 -10.43
C ILE A 39 -9.39 -5.94 -11.17
N SER A 40 -8.78 -7.05 -10.74
CA SER A 40 -9.05 -8.39 -11.23
C SER A 40 -10.41 -8.90 -10.74
N ASP A 41 -11.02 -9.79 -11.50
CA ASP A 41 -12.31 -10.38 -11.14
C ASP A 41 -12.17 -11.21 -9.86
N GLY A 42 -12.60 -10.66 -8.77
CA GLY A 42 -12.71 -11.06 -7.36
C GLY A 42 -12.37 -12.48 -6.86
N GLU A 43 -12.09 -13.44 -7.74
CA GLU A 43 -11.67 -14.80 -7.42
C GLU A 43 -10.14 -14.90 -7.38
N GLY A 44 -9.55 -14.45 -6.28
CA GLY A 44 -8.12 -14.57 -6.05
C GLY A 44 -7.83 -15.52 -4.88
N PRO A 45 -6.56 -15.92 -4.68
CA PRO A 45 -6.16 -16.86 -3.61
C PRO A 45 -6.50 -16.39 -2.18
N GLY A 46 -7.02 -15.16 -2.03
CA GLY A 46 -7.50 -14.64 -0.74
C GLY A 46 -8.95 -15.02 -0.43
N THR A 47 -9.80 -15.37 -1.42
CA THR A 47 -11.20 -15.75 -1.18
C THR A 47 -11.38 -17.14 -0.59
N ASP A 48 -10.36 -17.99 -0.68
CA ASP A 48 -10.35 -19.32 -0.05
C ASP A 48 -10.08 -19.27 1.46
N LEU A 49 -9.81 -18.06 2.00
CA LEU A 49 -9.56 -17.87 3.43
C LEU A 49 -10.86 -17.61 4.18
N ASP A 50 -11.06 -18.32 5.28
CA ASP A 50 -12.23 -18.15 6.14
C ASP A 50 -12.31 -16.71 6.69
N GLY A 51 -13.51 -16.11 6.63
CA GLY A 51 -13.73 -14.74 7.07
C GLY A 51 -13.21 -13.64 6.12
N VAL A 52 -12.79 -14.00 4.90
CA VAL A 52 -12.34 -13.05 3.87
C VAL A 52 -13.41 -12.93 2.78
N THR A 53 -13.68 -11.69 2.36
CA THR A 53 -14.57 -11.38 1.23
C THR A 53 -13.86 -10.45 0.26
N ALA A 54 -14.33 -10.39 -0.99
CA ALA A 54 -13.70 -9.59 -2.03
C ALA A 54 -14.71 -8.85 -2.92
N SER A 55 -14.29 -7.75 -3.50
CA SER A 55 -15.00 -7.01 -4.55
C SER A 55 -14.05 -6.59 -5.65
N ARG A 56 -14.56 -6.55 -6.90
CA ARG A 56 -13.86 -5.88 -7.98
C ARG A 56 -14.04 -4.37 -7.86
N ALA A 57 -12.94 -3.61 -7.82
CA ALA A 57 -12.98 -2.15 -7.84
C ALA A 57 -11.65 -1.55 -8.31
N ASP A 58 -11.74 -0.54 -9.18
CA ASP A 58 -10.63 0.37 -9.49
C ASP A 58 -10.69 1.56 -8.51
N VAL A 59 -9.65 1.71 -7.70
CA VAL A 59 -9.57 2.81 -6.71
C VAL A 59 -9.49 4.20 -7.37
N SER A 60 -9.09 4.28 -8.64
CA SER A 60 -9.07 5.53 -9.40
C SER A 60 -10.47 5.96 -9.88
N ASP A 61 -11.42 5.03 -9.96
CA ASP A 61 -12.82 5.31 -10.30
C ASP A 61 -13.67 5.54 -9.04
N ARG A 62 -14.26 6.73 -8.94
CA ARG A 62 -15.08 7.11 -7.78
C ARG A 62 -16.39 6.32 -7.67
N GLY A 63 -16.94 5.85 -8.78
CA GLY A 63 -18.14 5.02 -8.81
C GLY A 63 -17.85 3.63 -8.28
N ASP A 64 -16.71 3.04 -8.69
CA ASP A 64 -16.23 1.76 -8.16
C ASP A 64 -15.98 1.85 -6.66
N VAL A 65 -15.29 2.90 -6.21
CA VAL A 65 -15.03 3.10 -4.78
C VAL A 65 -16.34 3.28 -3.99
N ALA A 66 -17.34 3.97 -4.53
CA ALA A 66 -18.64 4.09 -3.86
C ALA A 66 -19.33 2.74 -3.72
N ARG A 67 -19.32 1.89 -4.76
CA ARG A 67 -19.84 0.51 -4.70
C ARG A 67 -19.07 -0.36 -3.71
N LEU A 68 -17.75 -0.27 -3.70
CA LEU A 68 -16.88 -0.97 -2.76
C LEU A 68 -17.27 -0.65 -1.30
N PHE A 69 -17.42 0.62 -0.94
CA PHE A 69 -17.76 0.99 0.43
C PHE A 69 -19.19 0.61 0.84
N ALA A 70 -20.13 0.58 -0.10
CA ALA A 70 -21.46 -0.01 0.15
C ALA A 70 -21.38 -1.52 0.45
N GLU A 71 -20.53 -2.27 -0.27
CA GLU A 71 -20.31 -3.68 -0.01
C GLU A 71 -19.54 -3.92 1.31
N VAL A 72 -18.57 -3.09 1.65
CA VAL A 72 -17.86 -3.13 2.95
C VAL A 72 -18.87 -2.92 4.11
N GLU A 73 -19.75 -1.92 4.03
CA GLU A 73 -20.79 -1.73 5.07
C GLU A 73 -21.69 -2.95 5.20
N LYS A 74 -22.11 -3.56 4.09
CA LYS A 74 -22.98 -4.75 4.07
C LYS A 74 -22.29 -6.00 4.63
N THR A 75 -21.01 -6.23 4.27
CA THR A 75 -20.29 -7.46 4.63
C THR A 75 -19.63 -7.40 5.99
N LEU A 76 -19.04 -6.26 6.35
CA LEU A 76 -18.33 -6.07 7.61
C LEU A 76 -19.19 -5.36 8.69
N GLY A 77 -20.18 -4.56 8.29
CA GLY A 77 -20.99 -3.76 9.20
C GLY A 77 -20.24 -2.55 9.78
N GLY A 78 -19.22 -2.07 9.09
CA GLY A 78 -18.38 -0.95 9.49
C GLY A 78 -16.90 -1.18 9.16
N LEU A 79 -16.01 -0.29 9.61
CA LEU A 79 -14.58 -0.35 9.30
C LEU A 79 -13.76 0.10 10.51
N ASP A 80 -12.72 -0.66 10.83
CA ASP A 80 -11.73 -0.34 11.87
C ASP A 80 -10.36 -0.04 11.26
N VAL A 81 -10.02 -0.70 10.14
CA VAL A 81 -8.72 -0.52 9.49
C VAL A 81 -8.89 -0.36 7.99
N LEU A 82 -8.32 0.71 7.43
CA LEU A 82 -8.14 0.88 5.99
C LEU A 82 -6.66 0.69 5.63
N VAL A 83 -6.37 -0.26 4.74
CA VAL A 83 -5.04 -0.41 4.13
C VAL A 83 -5.09 0.05 2.67
N ASN A 84 -4.59 1.24 2.40
CA ASN A 84 -4.43 1.79 1.07
C ASN A 84 -3.16 1.21 0.41
N ASN A 85 -3.27 -0.01 -0.13
CA ASN A 85 -2.15 -0.70 -0.76
C ASN A 85 -2.14 -0.59 -2.29
N ALA A 86 -3.26 -0.31 -2.93
CA ALA A 86 -3.34 -0.17 -4.38
C ALA A 86 -2.31 0.83 -4.93
N GLY A 87 -1.66 0.45 -6.01
CA GLY A 87 -0.69 1.31 -6.66
C GLY A 87 0.03 0.63 -7.83
N ILE A 88 0.41 1.40 -8.82
CA ILE A 88 1.15 0.96 -10.00
C ILE A 88 2.56 1.52 -10.01
N ALA A 89 3.44 0.85 -10.74
CA ALA A 89 4.83 1.27 -10.88
C ALA A 89 4.98 2.55 -11.73
N GLY A 90 4.06 2.78 -12.67
CA GLY A 90 4.21 3.82 -13.68
C GLY A 90 5.34 3.51 -14.68
N PRO A 91 5.58 4.42 -15.64
CA PRO A 91 6.60 4.26 -16.67
C PRO A 91 8.02 4.37 -16.11
N THR A 92 8.98 3.85 -16.88
CA THR A 92 10.41 4.05 -16.69
C THR A 92 10.96 4.83 -17.88
N GLY A 93 11.42 6.05 -17.66
CA GLY A 93 11.91 6.93 -18.72
C GLY A 93 12.41 8.27 -18.17
N ARG A 94 13.08 9.05 -19.03
CA ARG A 94 13.42 10.43 -18.71
C ARG A 94 12.16 11.28 -18.67
N VAL A 95 12.17 12.38 -17.92
CA VAL A 95 10.97 13.21 -17.72
C VAL A 95 10.39 13.75 -19.03
N GLU A 96 11.26 14.09 -19.98
CA GLU A 96 10.87 14.58 -21.31
C GLU A 96 10.24 13.50 -22.20
N ASP A 97 10.47 12.21 -21.91
CA ASP A 97 9.98 11.05 -22.66
C ASP A 97 8.72 10.40 -22.02
N ILE A 98 8.28 10.90 -20.87
CA ILE A 98 7.07 10.37 -20.19
C ILE A 98 5.81 10.86 -20.91
N ASP A 99 4.97 9.94 -21.34
CA ASP A 99 3.65 10.29 -21.86
C ASP A 99 2.79 10.94 -20.76
N PRO A 100 2.15 12.09 -21.02
CA PRO A 100 1.27 12.73 -20.04
C PRO A 100 0.17 11.82 -19.49
N SER A 101 -0.37 10.90 -20.31
CA SER A 101 -1.39 9.94 -19.86
C SER A 101 -0.84 8.93 -18.85
N ASP A 102 0.42 8.50 -18.99
CA ASP A 102 1.09 7.63 -18.02
C ASP A 102 1.35 8.34 -16.68
N TRP A 103 1.69 9.63 -16.75
CA TRP A 103 1.79 10.49 -15.57
C TRP A 103 0.44 10.54 -14.84
N ASP A 104 -0.62 10.91 -15.56
CA ASP A 104 -1.97 11.05 -14.98
C ASP A 104 -2.47 9.72 -14.39
N GLN A 105 -2.29 8.60 -15.11
CA GLN A 105 -2.66 7.28 -14.61
C GLN A 105 -1.91 6.92 -13.33
N THR A 106 -0.60 7.20 -13.27
CA THR A 106 0.22 6.91 -12.08
C THR A 106 -0.26 7.69 -10.86
N LEU A 107 -0.56 8.98 -11.02
CA LEU A 107 -1.09 9.81 -9.94
C LEU A 107 -2.52 9.39 -9.56
N ASN A 108 -3.38 9.10 -10.54
CA ASN A 108 -4.76 8.71 -10.30
C ASN A 108 -4.86 7.43 -9.47
N VAL A 109 -4.04 6.42 -9.78
CA VAL A 109 -4.05 5.19 -8.98
C VAL A 109 -3.36 5.40 -7.63
N ASN A 110 -2.14 5.97 -7.61
CA ASN A 110 -1.27 5.92 -6.44
C ASN A 110 -1.65 6.91 -5.33
N ILE A 111 -2.20 8.09 -5.66
CA ILE A 111 -2.58 9.10 -4.67
C ILE A 111 -4.07 9.43 -4.72
N THR A 112 -4.66 9.67 -5.89
CA THR A 112 -6.10 9.96 -5.98
C THR A 112 -6.93 8.76 -5.51
N GLY A 113 -6.52 7.53 -5.82
CA GLY A 113 -7.15 6.31 -5.32
C GLY A 113 -7.14 6.21 -3.80
N GLN A 114 -6.01 6.53 -3.15
CA GLN A 114 -5.95 6.56 -1.69
C GLN A 114 -6.86 7.64 -1.09
N PHE A 115 -6.93 8.81 -1.70
CA PHE A 115 -7.87 9.86 -1.32
C PHE A 115 -9.33 9.39 -1.47
N ASN A 116 -9.70 8.79 -2.60
CA ASN A 116 -11.05 8.30 -2.86
C ASN A 116 -11.51 7.30 -1.78
N CYS A 117 -10.66 6.32 -1.45
CA CYS A 117 -10.94 5.33 -0.41
C CYS A 117 -11.01 5.98 0.98
N THR A 118 -10.02 6.81 1.33
CA THR A 118 -9.96 7.46 2.65
C THR A 118 -11.19 8.32 2.92
N ARG A 119 -11.62 9.11 1.92
CA ARG A 119 -12.79 9.99 2.05
C ARG A 119 -14.06 9.22 2.45
N LEU A 120 -14.28 8.02 1.92
CA LEU A 120 -15.44 7.19 2.26
C LEU A 120 -15.22 6.33 3.51
N ALA A 121 -13.96 6.01 3.84
CA ALA A 121 -13.61 5.27 5.06
C ALA A 121 -13.78 6.10 6.33
N VAL A 122 -13.44 7.39 6.30
CA VAL A 122 -13.41 8.25 7.51
C VAL A 122 -14.74 8.25 8.29
N PRO A 123 -15.94 8.37 7.67
CA PRO A 123 -17.20 8.29 8.42
C PRO A 123 -17.40 6.94 9.13
N MET A 124 -16.89 5.86 8.57
CA MET A 124 -16.96 4.52 9.17
C MET A 124 -15.93 4.39 10.31
N LEU A 125 -14.69 4.84 10.08
CA LEU A 125 -13.60 4.83 11.05
C LEU A 125 -13.92 5.67 12.30
N LYS A 126 -14.64 6.78 12.15
CA LYS A 126 -15.11 7.59 13.30
C LYS A 126 -16.06 6.84 14.24
N ARG A 127 -16.67 5.73 13.82
CA ARG A 127 -17.51 4.87 14.64
C ARG A 127 -16.74 3.72 15.29
N SER A 128 -15.44 3.59 14.99
CA SER A 128 -14.56 2.55 15.53
C SER A 128 -13.92 2.99 16.84
N SER A 129 -13.73 2.05 17.75
CA SER A 129 -12.95 2.25 18.97
C SER A 129 -11.43 2.02 18.79
N ASN A 130 -11.00 1.51 17.63
CA ASN A 130 -9.59 1.27 17.30
C ASN A 130 -9.34 1.55 15.81
N ALA A 131 -9.49 2.82 15.41
CA ALA A 131 -9.37 3.21 14.01
C ALA A 131 -7.91 3.41 13.57
N SER A 132 -7.57 2.81 12.41
CA SER A 132 -6.24 2.95 11.82
C SER A 132 -6.29 3.03 10.29
N ILE A 133 -5.50 3.92 9.70
CA ILE A 133 -5.24 3.99 8.25
C ILE A 133 -3.76 3.67 8.03
N VAL A 134 -3.48 2.72 7.16
CA VAL A 134 -2.13 2.36 6.72
C VAL A 134 -2.02 2.64 5.22
N ASN A 135 -1.19 3.61 4.88
CA ASN A 135 -0.96 4.02 3.49
C ASN A 135 0.34 3.39 2.95
N LEU A 136 0.28 2.69 1.81
CA LEU A 136 1.47 2.17 1.17
C LEU A 136 2.12 3.27 0.29
N ALA A 137 3.16 3.90 0.84
CA ALA A 137 4.05 4.78 0.09
C ALA A 137 5.13 3.95 -0.63
N SER A 138 6.37 4.32 -0.50
CA SER A 138 7.57 3.65 -1.03
C SER A 138 8.80 4.37 -0.47
N LEU A 139 9.96 3.75 -0.54
CA LEU A 139 11.25 4.44 -0.38
C LEU A 139 11.36 5.64 -1.36
N ALA A 140 10.74 5.55 -2.56
CA ALA A 140 10.60 6.65 -3.51
C ALA A 140 9.76 7.84 -2.99
N GLY A 141 9.08 7.71 -1.86
CA GLY A 141 8.43 8.82 -1.14
C GLY A 141 9.34 9.49 -0.09
N ARG A 142 10.61 9.11 -0.04
CA ARG A 142 11.64 9.67 0.86
C ARG A 142 12.93 10.01 0.11
N LEU A 143 13.25 9.27 -0.95
CA LEU A 143 14.45 9.47 -1.77
C LEU A 143 14.04 9.79 -3.21
N GLY A 144 14.90 10.50 -3.93
CA GLY A 144 14.74 10.68 -5.37
C GLY A 144 14.91 9.36 -6.12
N PHE A 145 14.14 9.16 -7.19
CA PHE A 145 14.22 7.96 -8.01
C PHE A 145 14.34 8.34 -9.48
N SER A 146 15.56 8.23 -10.01
CA SER A 146 15.84 8.57 -11.41
C SER A 146 15.01 7.73 -12.37
N MET A 147 14.56 8.32 -13.48
CA MET A 147 13.72 7.71 -14.51
C MET A 147 12.33 7.24 -14.04
N ARG A 148 11.89 7.65 -12.85
CA ARG A 148 10.64 7.24 -12.22
C ARG A 148 9.89 8.42 -11.61
N THR A 149 9.94 9.58 -12.27
CA THR A 149 9.37 10.84 -11.75
C THR A 149 7.89 10.76 -11.39
N PRO A 150 6.98 10.16 -12.20
CA PRO A 150 5.56 10.05 -11.82
C PRO A 150 5.37 9.22 -10.54
N TYR A 151 6.07 8.09 -10.47
CA TYR A 151 6.03 7.21 -9.30
C TYR A 151 6.54 7.92 -8.04
N ALA A 152 7.73 8.53 -8.11
CA ALA A 152 8.31 9.24 -6.98
C ALA A 152 7.39 10.39 -6.52
N ALA A 153 6.90 11.23 -7.44
CA ALA A 153 5.97 12.31 -7.12
C ALA A 153 4.71 11.79 -6.40
N SER A 154 4.11 10.71 -6.90
CA SER A 154 2.94 10.10 -6.27
C SER A 154 3.23 9.59 -4.86
N LYS A 155 4.42 8.98 -4.63
CA LYS A 155 4.78 8.39 -3.33
C LYS A 155 5.19 9.44 -2.29
N TRP A 156 5.80 10.57 -2.70
CA TRP A 156 5.97 11.74 -1.86
C TRP A 156 4.63 12.36 -1.46
N ALA A 157 3.67 12.43 -2.40
CA ALA A 157 2.32 12.91 -2.11
C ALA A 157 1.62 12.04 -1.04
N VAL A 158 1.78 10.72 -1.08
CA VAL A 158 1.24 9.81 -0.05
C VAL A 158 1.82 10.10 1.34
N VAL A 159 3.11 10.42 1.44
CA VAL A 159 3.72 10.79 2.74
C VAL A 159 3.12 12.10 3.28
N GLY A 160 3.00 13.13 2.43
CA GLY A 160 2.36 14.40 2.80
C GLY A 160 0.90 14.21 3.20
N PHE A 161 0.13 13.44 2.43
CA PHE A 161 -1.25 13.07 2.70
C PHE A 161 -1.38 12.36 4.06
N THR A 162 -0.53 11.38 4.35
CA THR A 162 -0.49 10.66 5.64
C THR A 162 -0.32 11.59 6.82
N LYS A 163 0.64 12.53 6.72
CA LYS A 163 0.93 13.48 7.82
C LYS A 163 -0.22 14.45 8.06
N SER A 164 -0.83 14.96 7.00
CA SER A 164 -1.99 15.86 7.09
C SER A 164 -3.20 15.15 7.70
N LEU A 165 -3.52 13.96 7.23
CA LEU A 165 -4.61 13.15 7.79
C LEU A 165 -4.39 12.78 9.26
N ALA A 166 -3.15 12.50 9.68
CA ALA A 166 -2.86 12.18 11.07
C ALA A 166 -3.19 13.34 12.02
N ILE A 167 -2.96 14.58 11.58
CA ILE A 167 -3.32 15.78 12.34
C ILE A 167 -4.84 15.98 12.32
N GLU A 168 -5.45 15.92 11.12
CA GLU A 168 -6.88 16.17 10.92
C GLU A 168 -7.77 15.17 11.65
N LEU A 169 -7.38 13.88 11.65
CA LEU A 169 -8.20 12.79 12.17
C LEU A 169 -7.86 12.39 13.60
N GLY A 170 -6.79 12.95 14.16
CA GLY A 170 -6.32 12.64 15.52
C GLY A 170 -7.36 12.96 16.61
N GLU A 171 -8.14 14.03 16.45
CA GLU A 171 -9.24 14.37 17.37
C GLU A 171 -10.33 13.30 17.47
N PHE A 172 -10.45 12.44 16.45
CA PHE A 172 -11.39 11.31 16.41
C PHE A 172 -10.73 9.98 16.84
N GLY A 173 -9.49 10.00 17.32
CA GLY A 173 -8.75 8.79 17.68
C GLY A 173 -8.30 7.93 16.49
N ILE A 174 -8.37 8.45 15.27
CA ILE A 174 -7.95 7.73 14.06
C ILE A 174 -6.45 7.94 13.83
N ARG A 175 -5.68 6.86 13.86
CA ARG A 175 -4.23 6.88 13.61
C ARG A 175 -3.97 6.70 12.11
N VAL A 176 -3.03 7.46 11.55
CA VAL A 176 -2.69 7.39 10.13
C VAL A 176 -1.19 7.28 9.97
N ASN A 177 -0.71 6.20 9.35
CA ASN A 177 0.71 5.97 9.13
C ASN A 177 0.98 5.51 7.70
N ALA A 178 2.19 5.77 7.21
CA ALA A 178 2.67 5.25 5.94
C ALA A 178 3.74 4.17 6.16
N ILE A 179 3.68 3.08 5.39
CA ILE A 179 4.78 2.13 5.23
C ILE A 179 5.52 2.49 3.94
N LEU A 180 6.84 2.55 4.00
CA LEU A 180 7.72 2.84 2.88
C LEU A 180 8.56 1.60 2.53
N PRO A 181 8.04 0.73 1.64
CA PRO A 181 8.80 -0.43 1.20
C PRO A 181 10.02 -0.05 0.37
N GLY A 182 11.11 -0.80 0.56
CA GLY A 182 12.21 -0.86 -0.40
C GLY A 182 11.92 -1.81 -1.56
N SER A 183 12.93 -2.52 -2.03
CA SER A 183 12.80 -3.56 -3.06
C SER A 183 12.17 -4.82 -2.46
N VAL A 184 10.87 -4.98 -2.66
CA VAL A 184 10.09 -6.11 -2.12
C VAL A 184 10.13 -7.27 -3.10
N ASP A 185 10.45 -8.47 -2.62
CA ASP A 185 10.48 -9.68 -3.42
C ASP A 185 9.11 -9.99 -4.07
N GLY A 186 9.15 -10.33 -5.35
CA GLY A 186 7.96 -10.69 -6.12
C GLY A 186 7.98 -10.16 -7.56
N PRO A 187 6.93 -10.49 -8.34
CA PRO A 187 6.89 -10.19 -9.78
C PRO A 187 7.05 -8.70 -10.12
N ARG A 188 6.57 -7.80 -9.26
CA ARG A 188 6.65 -6.34 -9.48
C ARG A 188 8.09 -5.85 -9.53
N ILE A 189 8.95 -6.24 -8.57
CA ILE A 189 10.34 -5.77 -8.56
C ILE A 189 11.14 -6.37 -9.71
N GLN A 190 10.83 -7.62 -10.07
CA GLN A 190 11.44 -8.27 -11.23
C GLN A 190 11.13 -7.49 -12.53
N SER A 191 9.87 -7.09 -12.73
CA SER A 191 9.48 -6.24 -13.86
C SER A 191 10.16 -4.86 -13.83
N VAL A 192 10.30 -4.26 -12.66
CA VAL A 192 11.01 -2.96 -12.51
C VAL A 192 12.48 -3.09 -12.89
N PHE A 193 13.14 -4.15 -12.44
CA PHE A 193 14.56 -4.38 -12.80
C PHE A 193 14.71 -4.70 -14.29
N ALA A 194 13.82 -5.52 -14.88
CA ALA A 194 13.85 -5.83 -16.31
C ALA A 194 13.64 -4.57 -17.17
N ASN A 195 12.63 -3.75 -16.85
CA ASN A 195 12.38 -2.50 -17.58
C ASN A 195 13.56 -1.52 -17.47
N LYS A 196 14.17 -1.43 -16.31
CA LYS A 196 15.33 -0.58 -16.09
C LYS A 196 16.56 -1.10 -16.83
N ALA A 197 16.79 -2.40 -16.84
CA ALA A 197 17.85 -3.05 -17.60
C ALA A 197 17.73 -2.73 -19.09
N ALA A 198 16.53 -2.89 -19.67
CA ALA A 198 16.25 -2.52 -21.06
C ALA A 198 16.51 -1.03 -21.33
N ALA A 199 16.04 -0.12 -20.46
CA ALA A 199 16.22 1.32 -20.62
C ALA A 199 17.68 1.78 -20.51
N LEU A 200 18.53 1.04 -19.79
CA LEU A 200 19.94 1.37 -19.58
C LEU A 200 20.90 0.56 -20.48
N GLY A 201 20.39 -0.41 -21.26
CA GLY A 201 21.23 -1.33 -22.04
C GLY A 201 22.12 -2.22 -21.17
N LYS A 202 21.64 -2.62 -19.98
CA LYS A 202 22.33 -3.48 -19.01
C LYS A 202 21.64 -4.83 -18.86
N SER A 203 22.31 -5.79 -18.21
CA SER A 203 21.65 -7.05 -17.84
C SER A 203 20.74 -6.87 -16.62
N TYR A 204 19.82 -7.80 -16.44
CA TYR A 204 18.94 -7.85 -15.25
C TYR A 204 19.77 -7.97 -13.97
N GLU A 205 20.78 -8.85 -13.97
CA GLU A 205 21.66 -9.16 -12.84
C GLU A 205 22.49 -7.93 -12.42
N GLU A 206 22.95 -7.13 -13.39
CA GLU A 206 23.67 -5.88 -13.11
C GLU A 206 22.78 -4.86 -12.40
N VAL A 207 21.51 -4.75 -12.83
CA VAL A 207 20.54 -3.82 -12.21
C VAL A 207 20.14 -4.29 -10.82
N GLU A 208 19.85 -5.59 -10.64
CA GLU A 208 19.54 -6.16 -9.34
C GLU A 208 20.71 -6.01 -8.37
N ALA A 209 21.92 -6.38 -8.79
CA ALA A 209 23.13 -6.24 -7.96
C ALA A 209 23.38 -4.79 -7.54
N ALA A 210 23.19 -3.82 -8.45
CA ALA A 210 23.31 -2.40 -8.14
C ALA A 210 22.25 -1.95 -7.12
N ALA A 211 20.99 -2.40 -7.26
CA ALA A 211 19.91 -2.08 -6.34
C ALA A 211 20.16 -2.67 -4.94
N LEU A 212 20.71 -3.88 -4.84
CA LEU A 212 21.04 -4.50 -3.57
C LEU A 212 22.31 -3.91 -2.94
N ALA A 213 23.28 -3.48 -3.73
CA ALA A 213 24.54 -2.89 -3.24
C ALA A 213 24.34 -1.61 -2.43
N VAL A 214 23.25 -0.85 -2.68
CA VAL A 214 22.95 0.39 -1.97
C VAL A 214 22.07 0.18 -0.73
N THR A 215 21.81 -1.06 -0.35
CA THR A 215 21.10 -1.41 0.89
C THR A 215 22.06 -2.06 1.88
N SER A 216 22.00 -1.68 3.16
CA SER A 216 22.87 -2.28 4.19
C SER A 216 22.66 -3.78 4.34
N LEU A 217 21.40 -4.25 4.25
CA LEU A 217 21.06 -5.66 4.38
C LEU A 217 21.27 -6.47 3.08
N ARG A 218 21.50 -5.84 1.94
CA ARG A 218 21.81 -6.43 0.62
C ARG A 218 20.88 -7.57 0.22
N LYS A 219 19.60 -7.42 0.47
CA LYS A 219 18.57 -8.43 0.15
C LYS A 219 17.24 -7.78 -0.21
N LEU A 220 16.42 -8.50 -0.97
CA LEU A 220 15.02 -8.15 -1.17
C LEU A 220 14.24 -8.28 0.14
N ILE A 221 13.20 -7.49 0.28
CA ILE A 221 12.34 -7.49 1.47
C ILE A 221 11.20 -8.49 1.27
N PRO A 222 11.04 -9.49 2.14
CA PRO A 222 9.87 -10.36 2.10
C PRO A 222 8.57 -9.56 2.30
N PRO A 223 7.53 -9.74 1.48
CA PRO A 223 6.27 -8.99 1.61
C PRO A 223 5.58 -9.22 2.96
N GLN A 224 5.84 -10.36 3.62
CA GLN A 224 5.34 -10.68 4.97
C GLN A 224 5.82 -9.68 6.03
N HIS A 225 6.98 -9.06 5.85
CA HIS A 225 7.48 -8.05 6.80
C HIS A 225 6.65 -6.77 6.74
N LEU A 226 6.14 -6.42 5.56
CA LEU A 226 5.23 -5.28 5.38
C LEU A 226 3.86 -5.59 5.99
N ALA A 227 3.36 -6.80 5.79
CA ALA A 227 2.11 -7.28 6.37
C ALA A 227 2.18 -7.29 7.91
N ALA A 228 3.27 -7.78 8.49
CA ALA A 228 3.48 -7.76 9.95
C ALA A 228 3.48 -6.32 10.51
N MET A 229 4.09 -5.36 9.80
CA MET A 229 4.07 -3.95 10.21
C MET A 229 2.66 -3.36 10.12
N ALA A 230 1.89 -3.68 9.07
CA ALA A 230 0.51 -3.20 8.94
C ALA A 230 -0.37 -3.72 10.10
N VAL A 231 -0.24 -5.01 10.45
CA VAL A 231 -0.91 -5.61 11.61
C VAL A 231 -0.48 -4.93 12.92
N PHE A 232 0.81 -4.71 13.12
CA PHE A 232 1.33 -3.99 14.31
C PHE A 232 0.75 -2.58 14.41
N LEU A 233 0.72 -1.81 13.33
CA LEU A 233 0.16 -0.45 13.33
C LEU A 233 -1.35 -0.44 13.58
N ALA A 234 -2.07 -1.49 13.21
CA ALA A 234 -3.50 -1.63 13.48
C ALA A 234 -3.81 -2.11 14.90
N SER A 235 -2.87 -2.77 15.56
CA SER A 235 -3.04 -3.35 16.90
C SER A 235 -2.97 -2.34 18.03
N ALA A 236 -3.31 -2.77 19.26
CA ALA A 236 -3.16 -1.97 20.48
C ALA A 236 -1.70 -1.55 20.73
N GLN A 237 -0.71 -2.37 20.33
CA GLN A 237 0.71 -2.05 20.47
C GLN A 237 1.12 -0.84 19.61
N GLY A 238 0.42 -0.58 18.49
CA GLY A 238 0.61 0.58 17.63
C GLY A 238 -0.16 1.83 18.06
N SER A 239 -0.89 1.80 19.19
CA SER A 239 -1.84 2.86 19.58
C SER A 239 -1.24 4.26 19.75
N SER A 240 0.04 4.36 20.02
CA SER A 240 0.75 5.65 20.17
C SER A 240 1.51 6.08 18.90
N ILE A 241 1.31 5.37 17.78
CA ILE A 241 2.01 5.65 16.52
C ILE A 241 1.02 6.26 15.51
N SER A 242 1.21 7.54 15.20
CA SER A 242 0.45 8.28 14.18
C SER A 242 1.34 9.30 13.48
N GLY A 243 1.05 9.60 12.21
CA GLY A 243 1.80 10.54 11.38
C GLY A 243 3.19 10.05 10.96
N GLN A 244 3.50 8.75 11.14
CA GLN A 244 4.82 8.23 10.84
C GLN A 244 4.93 7.72 9.39
N ALA A 245 6.14 7.84 8.84
CA ALA A 245 6.56 7.27 7.56
C ALA A 245 7.65 6.24 7.84
N LEU A 246 7.25 4.96 7.96
CA LEU A 246 8.09 3.88 8.47
C LEU A 246 8.71 3.10 7.31
N SER A 247 10.03 3.19 7.17
CA SER A 247 10.76 2.44 6.16
C SER A 247 10.91 0.97 6.54
N ILE A 248 10.65 0.09 5.55
CA ILE A 248 10.98 -1.34 5.58
C ILE A 248 11.73 -1.62 4.28
N ASP A 249 13.00 -1.26 4.25
CA ASP A 249 13.77 -1.12 3.01
C ASP A 249 15.19 -1.72 3.09
N GLY A 250 15.54 -2.34 4.24
CA GLY A 250 16.87 -2.90 4.45
C GLY A 250 17.96 -1.83 4.59
N ASP A 251 17.57 -0.63 5.03
CA ASP A 251 18.43 0.56 5.14
C ASP A 251 19.03 0.94 3.78
N ALA A 252 18.16 1.21 2.81
CA ALA A 252 18.58 1.70 1.50
C ALA A 252 19.02 3.15 1.59
N GLN A 253 20.25 3.41 1.12
CA GLN A 253 20.90 4.72 1.19
C GLN A 253 20.55 5.61 -0.01
N MET A 254 20.20 5.01 -1.13
CA MET A 254 19.77 5.69 -2.36
C MET A 254 18.91 4.77 -3.22
N MET A 255 18.29 5.34 -4.25
CA MET A 255 17.61 4.58 -5.31
C MET A 255 18.42 4.65 -6.60
N VAL A 256 18.67 3.51 -7.19
CA VAL A 256 19.46 3.34 -8.43
C VAL A 256 18.59 2.84 -9.57
#